data_dd6777f3b189e7d726e68fe9cf70d6f0
#
_entry.id   dd6777f3b189e7d726e68fe9cf70d6f0
#
_cell.length_a   1.000
_cell.length_b   1.000
_cell.length_c   1.000
_cell.angle_alpha   90.00
_cell.angle_beta   90.00
_cell.angle_gamma   90.00
#
_symmetry.space_group_name_H-M   'P 1'
#
loop_
_entity.id
_entity.type
_entity.pdbx_description
1 polymer ?
#
loop_
_entity_poly.entity_id
_entity_poly.type
_entity_poly.pdbx_seq_one_letter_code
_entity_poly.pdbx_strand_id
1 'polypeptide(L)'
;MTQVATISTTNWIITITALLVIIALDFAWAVTRRKKDTSMREATAWSVFYVSLAVAFGLFLSQWLTAREQQEFFAGWLTEYSLSFDNLFVFVLILTRLKIDKQKQQLALLIGILIALVLRIIAITLGKAAIEQFEWVFFIFGGFLIYTAVSLFMESAHKEEEQEDSRIIKFLRSRGLKPFTIALLALGMTDLLFALDSIPAIFGLTENVYIVITANIFALMGLRQLYFLIGGLMTRLVYIGKGLSAVLAFIGFKLLFHAFHAVDVHEIYGWHIPEV
;
A
#
# COMPACT_ATOMS: atom_id res chain seq x y z
N MET A 1 -17.88 -19.98 10.31
CA MET A 1 -16.42 -20.08 10.02
C MET A 1 -16.24 -20.51 8.59
N THR A 2 -16.02 -19.60 7.66
CA THR A 2 -15.69 -19.91 6.27
C THR A 2 -14.27 -20.48 6.25
N GLN A 3 -14.10 -21.72 5.80
CA GLN A 3 -12.78 -22.33 5.66
C GLN A 3 -11.98 -21.50 4.65
N VAL A 4 -10.97 -20.81 5.12
CA VAL A 4 -9.94 -20.18 4.27
C VAL A 4 -9.24 -21.33 3.53
N ALA A 5 -9.27 -21.30 2.20
CA ALA A 5 -8.63 -22.35 1.40
C ALA A 5 -7.13 -22.41 1.73
N THR A 6 -6.68 -23.58 2.18
CA THR A 6 -5.26 -23.80 2.46
C THR A 6 -4.51 -23.90 1.14
N ILE A 7 -3.79 -22.84 0.79
CA ILE A 7 -2.99 -22.81 -0.44
C ILE A 7 -1.82 -23.78 -0.31
N SER A 8 -1.61 -24.60 -1.32
CA SER A 8 -0.52 -25.57 -1.31
C SER A 8 0.84 -24.88 -1.22
N THR A 9 1.78 -25.47 -0.49
CA THR A 9 3.16 -24.97 -0.39
C THR A 9 3.79 -24.78 -1.77
N THR A 10 3.43 -25.62 -2.74
CA THR A 10 3.89 -25.51 -4.13
C THR A 10 3.43 -24.21 -4.77
N ASN A 11 2.15 -23.83 -4.63
CA ASN A 11 1.61 -22.59 -5.18
C ASN A 11 2.28 -21.36 -4.52
N TRP A 12 2.53 -21.41 -3.21
CA TRP A 12 3.29 -20.40 -2.52
C TRP A 12 4.70 -20.22 -3.11
N ILE A 13 5.45 -21.33 -3.25
CA ILE A 13 6.82 -21.30 -3.76
C ILE A 13 6.84 -20.77 -5.21
N ILE A 14 5.97 -21.27 -6.08
CA ILE A 14 5.90 -20.84 -7.47
C ILE A 14 5.61 -19.33 -7.55
N THR A 15 4.59 -18.86 -6.84
CA THR A 15 4.16 -17.46 -6.88
C THR A 15 5.25 -16.54 -6.34
N ILE A 16 5.77 -16.81 -5.15
CA ILE A 16 6.81 -15.95 -4.54
C ILE A 16 8.08 -15.96 -5.39
N THR A 17 8.49 -17.14 -5.92
CA THR A 17 9.66 -17.21 -6.82
C THR A 17 9.44 -16.39 -8.09
N ALA A 18 8.27 -16.52 -8.73
CA ALA A 18 7.95 -15.73 -9.93
C ALA A 18 7.96 -14.23 -9.65
N LEU A 19 7.34 -13.79 -8.55
CA LEU A 19 7.33 -12.39 -8.14
C LEU A 19 8.74 -11.86 -7.83
N LEU A 20 9.56 -12.62 -7.11
CA LEU A 20 10.94 -12.26 -6.82
C LEU A 20 11.80 -12.14 -8.10
N VAL A 21 11.59 -13.05 -9.07
CA VAL A 21 12.28 -12.98 -10.37
C VAL A 21 11.86 -11.72 -11.12
N ILE A 22 10.57 -11.38 -11.17
CA ILE A 22 10.07 -10.17 -11.84
C ILE A 22 10.66 -8.92 -11.18
N ILE A 23 10.64 -8.85 -9.84
CA ILE A 23 11.22 -7.74 -9.09
C ILE A 23 12.72 -7.62 -9.34
N ALA A 24 13.44 -8.75 -9.35
CA ALA A 24 14.89 -8.77 -9.63
C ALA A 24 15.21 -8.29 -11.06
N LEU A 25 14.41 -8.69 -12.03
CA LEU A 25 14.55 -8.24 -13.43
C LEU A 25 14.25 -6.75 -13.56
N ASP A 26 13.19 -6.24 -12.92
CA ASP A 26 12.89 -4.80 -12.88
C ASP A 26 14.01 -4.02 -12.21
N PHE A 27 14.54 -4.53 -11.11
CA PHE A 27 15.68 -3.94 -10.41
C PHE A 27 16.93 -3.88 -11.32
N ALA A 28 17.30 -5.01 -11.94
CA ALA A 28 18.43 -5.08 -12.85
C ALA A 28 18.27 -4.11 -14.03
N TRP A 29 17.08 -4.06 -14.62
CA TRP A 29 16.75 -3.11 -15.68
C TRP A 29 16.89 -1.66 -15.23
N ALA A 30 16.34 -1.31 -14.07
CA ALA A 30 16.42 0.04 -13.52
C ALA A 30 17.86 0.47 -13.21
N VAL A 31 18.71 -0.42 -12.66
CA VAL A 31 20.11 -0.14 -12.38
C VAL A 31 20.91 0.06 -13.67
N THR A 32 20.67 -0.74 -14.70
CA THR A 32 21.35 -0.57 -16.01
C THR A 32 20.99 0.74 -16.70
N ARG A 33 19.75 1.20 -16.52
CA ARG A 33 19.22 2.43 -17.15
C ARG A 33 19.26 3.68 -16.25
N ARG A 34 19.84 3.61 -15.06
CA ARG A 34 19.87 4.70 -14.06
C ARG A 34 20.37 6.06 -14.56
N LYS A 35 21.12 6.09 -15.69
CA LYS A 35 21.64 7.33 -16.30
C LYS A 35 20.71 7.94 -17.37
N LYS A 36 19.62 7.27 -17.72
CA LYS A 36 18.67 7.74 -18.74
C LYS A 36 17.39 8.22 -18.08
N ASP A 37 16.89 9.37 -18.47
CA ASP A 37 15.59 9.85 -18.02
C ASP A 37 14.48 8.93 -18.55
N THR A 38 13.55 8.56 -17.69
CA THR A 38 12.39 7.78 -18.09
C THR A 38 11.40 8.68 -18.83
N SER A 39 11.08 8.34 -20.08
CA SER A 39 10.09 9.09 -20.86
C SER A 39 8.67 8.77 -20.38
N MET A 40 7.72 9.70 -20.58
CA MET A 40 6.29 9.48 -20.25
C MET A 40 5.73 8.23 -20.94
N ARG A 41 6.11 8.00 -22.21
CA ARG A 41 5.69 6.82 -22.98
C ARG A 41 6.20 5.51 -22.35
N GLU A 42 7.46 5.51 -21.93
CA GLU A 42 8.09 4.36 -21.27
C GLU A 42 7.43 4.10 -19.91
N ALA A 43 7.20 5.14 -19.10
CA ALA A 43 6.51 5.02 -17.83
C ALA A 43 5.08 4.48 -17.99
N THR A 44 4.33 4.98 -18.98
CA THR A 44 2.99 4.47 -19.29
C THR A 44 3.01 3.02 -19.72
N ALA A 45 3.92 2.63 -20.61
CA ALA A 45 4.01 1.25 -21.09
C ALA A 45 4.31 0.27 -19.95
N TRP A 46 5.24 0.60 -19.06
CA TRP A 46 5.54 -0.21 -17.89
C TRP A 46 4.37 -0.23 -16.88
N SER A 47 3.69 0.89 -16.66
CA SER A 47 2.49 0.91 -15.79
C SER A 47 1.40 0.00 -16.31
N VAL A 48 1.11 0.08 -17.62
CA VAL A 48 0.14 -0.82 -18.27
C VAL A 48 0.58 -2.28 -18.16
N PHE A 49 1.87 -2.56 -18.33
CA PHE A 49 2.41 -3.92 -18.17
C PHE A 49 2.17 -4.47 -16.76
N TYR A 50 2.48 -3.72 -15.70
CA TYR A 50 2.28 -4.19 -14.32
C TYR A 50 0.80 -4.32 -13.94
N VAL A 51 -0.04 -3.41 -14.39
CA VAL A 51 -1.50 -3.54 -14.22
C VAL A 51 -2.03 -4.77 -14.95
N SER A 52 -1.59 -5.01 -16.20
CA SER A 52 -1.97 -6.20 -16.95
C SER A 52 -1.49 -7.49 -16.29
N LEU A 53 -0.29 -7.46 -15.70
CA LEU A 53 0.26 -8.60 -14.97
C LEU A 53 -0.55 -8.92 -13.71
N ALA A 54 -0.94 -7.89 -12.95
CA ALA A 54 -1.81 -8.05 -11.78
C ALA A 54 -3.18 -8.61 -12.15
N VAL A 55 -3.78 -8.09 -13.23
CA VAL A 55 -5.06 -8.59 -13.74
C VAL A 55 -4.93 -10.03 -14.21
N ALA A 56 -3.90 -10.36 -14.99
CA ALA A 56 -3.65 -11.73 -15.45
C ALA A 56 -3.46 -12.69 -14.27
N PHE A 57 -2.68 -12.30 -13.26
CA PHE A 57 -2.51 -13.09 -12.04
C PHE A 57 -3.84 -13.28 -11.29
N GLY A 58 -4.60 -12.21 -11.09
CA GLY A 58 -5.91 -12.28 -10.44
C GLY A 58 -6.89 -13.21 -11.17
N LEU A 59 -6.92 -13.18 -12.50
CA LEU A 59 -7.71 -14.12 -13.30
C LEU A 59 -7.20 -15.55 -13.15
N PHE A 60 -5.89 -15.74 -13.08
CA PHE A 60 -5.27 -17.06 -12.94
C PHE A 60 -5.51 -17.69 -11.56
N LEU A 61 -5.77 -16.90 -10.53
CA LEU A 61 -6.10 -17.38 -9.17
C LEU A 61 -7.30 -18.34 -9.16
N SER A 62 -8.23 -18.20 -10.10
CA SER A 62 -9.38 -19.10 -10.24
C SER A 62 -9.01 -20.58 -10.43
N GLN A 63 -7.75 -20.87 -10.76
CA GLN A 63 -7.28 -22.26 -10.92
C GLN A 63 -7.09 -23.00 -9.59
N TRP A 64 -6.90 -22.28 -8.46
CA TRP A 64 -6.69 -22.88 -7.14
C TRP A 64 -7.36 -22.16 -5.98
N LEU A 65 -8.04 -21.03 -6.25
CA LEU A 65 -8.83 -20.29 -5.27
C LEU A 65 -10.29 -20.20 -5.68
N THR A 66 -11.14 -19.91 -4.72
CA THR A 66 -12.58 -19.70 -4.94
C THR A 66 -12.82 -18.35 -5.66
N ALA A 67 -14.00 -18.21 -6.27
CA ALA A 67 -14.41 -16.94 -6.89
C ALA A 67 -14.45 -15.79 -5.86
N ARG A 68 -14.77 -16.06 -4.60
CA ARG A 68 -14.73 -15.08 -3.50
C ARG A 68 -13.30 -14.60 -3.27
N GLU A 69 -12.36 -15.51 -3.10
CA GLU A 69 -10.95 -15.17 -2.85
C GLU A 69 -10.30 -14.44 -4.03
N GLN A 70 -10.73 -14.75 -5.26
CA GLN A 70 -10.34 -13.99 -6.44
C GLN A 70 -10.85 -12.53 -6.37
N GLN A 71 -12.10 -12.31 -5.97
CA GLN A 71 -12.65 -10.96 -5.78
C GLN A 71 -11.92 -10.21 -4.65
N GLU A 72 -11.59 -10.90 -3.55
CA GLU A 72 -10.82 -10.37 -2.44
C GLU A 72 -9.42 -9.91 -2.90
N PHE A 73 -8.77 -10.66 -3.80
CA PHE A 73 -7.50 -10.24 -4.41
C PHE A 73 -7.66 -8.93 -5.19
N PHE A 74 -8.64 -8.83 -6.08
CA PHE A 74 -8.85 -7.61 -6.85
C PHE A 74 -9.21 -6.42 -5.97
N ALA A 75 -10.07 -6.62 -4.98
CA ALA A 75 -10.42 -5.59 -4.02
C ALA A 75 -9.19 -5.12 -3.22
N GLY A 76 -8.41 -6.07 -2.68
CA GLY A 76 -7.20 -5.79 -1.94
C GLY A 76 -6.13 -5.10 -2.79
N TRP A 77 -5.87 -5.61 -4.01
CA TRP A 77 -4.93 -5.01 -4.94
C TRP A 77 -5.32 -3.58 -5.33
N LEU A 78 -6.60 -3.34 -5.64
CA LEU A 78 -7.07 -2.01 -6.02
C LEU A 78 -7.01 -1.03 -4.85
N THR A 79 -7.34 -1.48 -3.64
CA THR A 79 -7.22 -0.69 -2.41
C THR A 79 -5.77 -0.34 -2.13
N GLU A 80 -4.86 -1.31 -2.15
CA GLU A 80 -3.43 -1.09 -1.95
C GLU A 80 -2.82 -0.21 -3.03
N TYR A 81 -3.22 -0.41 -4.28
CA TYR A 81 -2.76 0.41 -5.39
C TYR A 81 -3.19 1.88 -5.24
N SER A 82 -4.43 2.10 -4.76
CA SER A 82 -4.98 3.44 -4.50
C SER A 82 -4.27 4.12 -3.32
N LEU A 83 -4.08 3.42 -2.20
CA LEU A 83 -3.35 3.90 -1.03
C LEU A 83 -1.89 4.20 -1.37
N SER A 84 -1.25 3.29 -2.11
CA SER A 84 0.14 3.45 -2.54
C SER A 84 0.32 4.61 -3.54
N PHE A 85 -0.71 4.91 -4.33
CA PHE A 85 -0.69 6.06 -5.23
C PHE A 85 -0.64 7.38 -4.46
N ASP A 86 -1.38 7.50 -3.37
CA ASP A 86 -1.35 8.68 -2.49
C ASP A 86 0.03 8.84 -1.83
N ASN A 87 0.65 7.73 -1.42
CA ASN A 87 2.00 7.71 -0.85
C ASN A 87 3.06 8.28 -1.81
N LEU A 88 2.86 8.13 -3.14
CA LEU A 88 3.78 8.68 -4.14
C LEU A 88 3.86 10.21 -4.10
N PHE A 89 2.80 10.92 -3.74
CA PHE A 89 2.86 12.38 -3.56
C PHE A 89 3.85 12.77 -2.47
N VAL A 90 3.81 12.05 -1.36
CA VAL A 90 4.74 12.30 -0.26
C VAL A 90 6.17 11.97 -0.69
N PHE A 91 6.36 10.92 -1.48
CA PHE A 91 7.68 10.57 -2.03
C PHE A 91 8.22 11.65 -2.96
N VAL A 92 7.38 12.19 -3.86
CA VAL A 92 7.75 13.33 -4.72
C VAL A 92 8.16 14.53 -3.86
N LEU A 93 7.36 14.83 -2.85
CA LEU A 93 7.62 15.96 -1.94
C LEU A 93 8.95 15.79 -1.19
N ILE A 94 9.20 14.62 -0.60
CA ILE A 94 10.45 14.32 0.13
C ILE A 94 11.66 14.48 -0.80
N LEU A 95 11.64 13.86 -1.99
CA LEU A 95 12.75 13.89 -2.92
C LEU A 95 13.02 15.29 -3.47
N THR A 96 11.96 16.08 -3.70
CA THR A 96 12.06 17.48 -4.16
C THR A 96 12.62 18.39 -3.07
N ARG A 97 12.12 18.29 -1.83
CA ARG A 97 12.60 19.07 -0.67
C ARG A 97 14.06 18.78 -0.34
N LEU A 98 14.47 17.53 -0.43
CA LEU A 98 15.88 17.15 -0.21
C LEU A 98 16.77 17.46 -1.41
N LYS A 99 16.22 18.05 -2.49
CA LYS A 99 16.92 18.42 -3.73
C LYS A 99 17.72 17.24 -4.31
N ILE A 100 17.12 16.06 -4.31
CA ILE A 100 17.75 14.86 -4.88
C ILE A 100 17.73 14.96 -6.42
N ASP A 101 18.90 14.83 -7.04
CA ASP A 101 19.04 14.83 -8.50
C ASP A 101 18.14 13.78 -9.16
N LYS A 102 17.54 14.09 -10.29
CA LYS A 102 16.61 13.20 -11.03
C LYS A 102 17.14 11.77 -11.21
N GLN A 103 18.42 11.64 -11.54
CA GLN A 103 19.07 10.33 -11.69
C GLN A 103 19.16 9.54 -10.39
N LYS A 104 19.35 10.24 -9.26
CA LYS A 104 19.37 9.63 -7.94
C LYS A 104 17.96 9.36 -7.39
N GLN A 105 16.94 10.13 -7.84
CA GLN A 105 15.54 9.87 -7.49
C GLN A 105 15.11 8.47 -7.94
N GLN A 106 15.47 8.04 -9.15
CA GLN A 106 15.17 6.69 -9.63
C GLN A 106 15.75 5.61 -8.69
N LEU A 107 16.99 5.79 -8.28
CA LEU A 107 17.65 4.84 -7.35
C LEU A 107 17.04 4.90 -5.96
N ALA A 108 16.70 6.11 -5.46
CA ALA A 108 16.07 6.28 -4.15
C ALA A 108 14.70 5.61 -4.09
N LEU A 109 13.88 5.78 -5.14
CA LEU A 109 12.57 5.12 -5.25
C LEU A 109 12.72 3.60 -5.31
N LEU A 110 13.64 3.09 -6.10
CA LEU A 110 13.87 1.66 -6.23
C LEU A 110 14.25 1.01 -4.90
N ILE A 111 15.23 1.59 -4.20
CA ILE A 111 15.65 1.11 -2.87
C ILE A 111 14.54 1.34 -1.85
N GLY A 112 13.86 2.49 -1.89
CA GLY A 112 12.74 2.81 -1.02
C GLY A 112 11.60 1.80 -1.13
N ILE A 113 11.20 1.44 -2.35
CA ILE A 113 10.15 0.44 -2.60
C ILE A 113 10.58 -0.95 -2.11
N LEU A 114 11.85 -1.33 -2.26
CA LEU A 114 12.33 -2.61 -1.70
C LEU A 114 12.29 -2.63 -0.18
N ILE A 115 12.70 -1.53 0.47
CA ILE A 115 12.61 -1.37 1.92
C ILE A 115 11.13 -1.44 2.35
N ALA A 116 10.27 -0.70 1.66
CA ALA A 116 8.84 -0.69 1.86
C ALA A 116 8.23 -2.10 1.79
N LEU A 117 8.58 -2.87 0.76
CA LEU A 117 8.10 -4.24 0.57
C LEU A 117 8.48 -5.14 1.75
N VAL A 118 9.74 -5.09 2.20
CA VAL A 118 10.22 -5.87 3.36
C VAL A 118 9.47 -5.48 4.63
N LEU A 119 9.35 -4.16 4.89
CA LEU A 119 8.65 -3.65 6.06
C LEU A 119 7.17 -4.03 6.06
N ARG A 120 6.50 -3.98 4.89
CA ARG A 120 5.09 -4.40 4.75
C ARG A 120 4.90 -5.90 4.99
N ILE A 121 5.76 -6.76 4.47
CA ILE A 121 5.68 -8.20 4.74
C ILE A 121 5.81 -8.47 6.24
N ILE A 122 6.75 -7.81 6.91
CA ILE A 122 6.90 -7.91 8.38
C ILE A 122 5.63 -7.41 9.07
N ALA A 123 5.13 -6.25 8.69
CA ALA A 123 3.96 -5.65 9.31
C ALA A 123 2.67 -6.46 9.06
N ILE A 124 2.50 -7.04 7.87
CA ILE A 124 1.40 -7.97 7.54
C ILE A 124 1.48 -9.21 8.44
N THR A 125 2.67 -9.79 8.59
CA THR A 125 2.87 -10.99 9.43
C THR A 125 2.56 -10.71 10.90
N LEU A 126 3.03 -9.56 11.42
CA LEU A 126 2.72 -9.12 12.79
C LEU A 126 1.24 -8.78 12.97
N GLY A 127 0.63 -8.11 11.98
CA GLY A 127 -0.80 -7.79 11.98
C GLY A 127 -1.67 -9.04 12.01
N LYS A 128 -1.32 -10.05 11.19
CA LYS A 128 -2.02 -11.35 11.20
C LYS A 128 -1.91 -12.03 12.57
N ALA A 129 -0.71 -12.09 13.15
CA ALA A 129 -0.50 -12.67 14.48
C ALA A 129 -1.30 -11.92 15.57
N ALA A 130 -1.41 -10.60 15.47
CA ALA A 130 -2.20 -9.80 16.40
C ALA A 130 -3.70 -10.11 16.28
N ILE A 131 -4.22 -10.20 15.04
CA ILE A 131 -5.63 -10.52 14.77
C ILE A 131 -5.99 -11.93 15.26
N GLU A 132 -5.11 -12.92 15.05
CA GLU A 132 -5.34 -14.31 15.49
C GLU A 132 -5.36 -14.48 17.01
N GLN A 133 -4.63 -13.62 17.74
CA GLN A 133 -4.57 -13.71 19.19
C GLN A 133 -5.59 -12.85 19.93
N PHE A 134 -6.03 -11.74 19.30
CA PHE A 134 -6.82 -10.72 19.96
C PHE A 134 -7.92 -10.19 19.03
N GLU A 135 -9.15 -10.71 19.16
CA GLU A 135 -10.31 -10.26 18.37
C GLU A 135 -10.62 -8.76 18.57
N TRP A 136 -10.31 -8.20 19.74
CA TRP A 136 -10.52 -6.76 20.02
C TRP A 136 -9.63 -5.84 19.15
N VAL A 137 -8.60 -6.38 18.50
CA VAL A 137 -7.74 -5.63 17.55
C VAL A 137 -8.56 -5.08 16.38
N PHE A 138 -9.63 -5.77 15.97
CA PHE A 138 -10.52 -5.26 14.92
C PHE A 138 -11.21 -3.94 15.32
N PHE A 139 -11.53 -3.71 16.61
CA PHE A 139 -12.06 -2.42 17.07
C PHE A 139 -11.03 -1.31 16.92
N ILE A 140 -9.75 -1.56 17.25
CA ILE A 140 -8.68 -0.59 17.07
C ILE A 140 -8.50 -0.30 15.59
N PHE A 141 -8.43 -1.32 14.75
CA PHE A 141 -8.24 -1.16 13.31
C PHE A 141 -9.42 -0.41 12.67
N GLY A 142 -10.64 -0.79 12.98
CA GLY A 142 -11.84 -0.11 12.48
C GLY A 142 -11.91 1.35 12.92
N GLY A 143 -11.67 1.63 14.20
CA GLY A 143 -11.64 2.99 14.75
C GLY A 143 -10.53 3.83 14.13
N PHE A 144 -9.34 3.26 13.93
CA PHE A 144 -8.21 3.92 13.31
C PHE A 144 -8.49 4.27 11.83
N LEU A 145 -9.09 3.36 11.05
CA LEU A 145 -9.46 3.61 9.66
C LEU A 145 -10.53 4.70 9.54
N ILE A 146 -11.53 4.73 10.43
CA ILE A 146 -12.52 5.80 10.45
C ILE A 146 -11.87 7.14 10.80
N TYR A 147 -10.98 7.17 11.79
CA TYR A 147 -10.20 8.37 12.13
C TYR A 147 -9.41 8.88 10.93
N THR A 148 -8.67 8.00 10.25
CA THR A 148 -7.87 8.33 9.05
C THR A 148 -8.78 8.82 7.92
N ALA A 149 -9.92 8.16 7.68
CA ALA A 149 -10.88 8.58 6.67
C ALA A 149 -11.41 10.00 6.91
N VAL A 150 -11.79 10.31 8.16
CA VAL A 150 -12.26 11.65 8.55
C VAL A 150 -11.14 12.68 8.40
N SER A 151 -9.93 12.37 8.89
CA SER A 151 -8.75 13.24 8.78
C SER A 151 -8.46 13.58 7.32
N LEU A 152 -8.41 12.57 6.45
CA LEU A 152 -8.13 12.72 5.02
C LEU A 152 -9.23 13.53 4.30
N PHE A 153 -10.50 13.33 4.68
CA PHE A 153 -11.61 14.11 4.14
C PHE A 153 -11.51 15.59 4.54
N MET A 154 -11.14 15.87 5.79
CA MET A 154 -10.98 17.23 6.31
C MET A 154 -9.74 17.93 5.73
N GLU A 155 -8.62 17.20 5.59
CA GLU A 155 -7.37 17.73 5.02
C GLU A 155 -7.52 18.11 3.54
N SER A 156 -8.32 17.34 2.79
CA SER A 156 -8.68 17.68 1.41
C SER A 156 -9.46 19.00 1.27
N ALA A 157 -9.93 19.57 2.38
CA ALA A 157 -10.65 20.85 2.43
C ALA A 157 -9.73 22.03 2.80
N HIS A 158 -8.50 21.79 3.29
CA HIS A 158 -7.56 22.82 3.68
C HIS A 158 -6.34 22.81 2.76
N LYS A 159 -6.05 23.97 2.15
CA LYS A 159 -4.87 24.18 1.31
C LYS A 159 -3.58 24.12 2.14
N GLU A 160 -2.56 23.53 1.48
CA GLU A 160 -1.14 23.54 1.77
C GLU A 160 -0.68 24.65 2.75
N GLU A 161 -0.50 24.29 4.00
CA GLU A 161 0.45 25.03 4.85
C GLU A 161 1.85 24.56 4.44
N GLU A 162 2.76 25.51 4.20
CA GLU A 162 4.20 25.26 4.03
C GLU A 162 4.72 24.50 5.26
N GLN A 163 4.71 23.17 5.17
CA GLN A 163 5.26 22.35 6.24
C GLN A 163 6.77 22.58 6.28
N GLU A 164 7.24 23.26 7.34
CA GLU A 164 8.65 23.31 7.69
C GLU A 164 9.28 21.91 7.62
N ASP A 165 10.59 21.85 7.31
CA ASP A 165 11.37 20.60 7.38
C ASP A 165 11.04 19.85 8.67
N SER A 166 10.52 18.63 8.56
CA SER A 166 10.20 17.81 9.72
C SER A 166 11.36 17.80 10.71
N ARG A 167 11.08 17.87 12.01
CA ARG A 167 12.10 17.83 13.08
C ARG A 167 13.07 16.66 12.90
N ILE A 168 12.58 15.56 12.36
CA ILE A 168 13.37 14.36 12.03
C ILE A 168 14.41 14.68 10.94
N ILE A 169 14.03 15.35 9.85
CA ILE A 169 14.95 15.73 8.77
C ILE A 169 16.02 16.69 9.31
N LYS A 170 15.64 17.69 10.10
CA LYS A 170 16.58 18.63 10.75
C LYS A 170 17.57 17.87 11.65
N PHE A 171 17.09 16.91 12.45
CA PHE A 171 17.94 16.07 13.31
C PHE A 171 18.89 15.18 12.53
N LEU A 172 18.43 14.49 11.48
CA LEU A 172 19.28 13.63 10.65
C LEU A 172 20.36 14.44 9.92
N ARG A 173 20.01 15.64 9.45
CA ARG A 173 20.95 16.57 8.81
C ARG A 173 22.03 17.07 9.80
N SER A 174 21.65 17.34 11.06
CA SER A 174 22.61 17.75 12.12
C SER A 174 23.61 16.64 12.49
N ARG A 175 23.25 15.36 12.23
CA ARG A 175 24.14 14.21 12.40
C ARG A 175 25.07 13.97 11.22
N GLY A 176 25.10 14.85 10.22
CA GLY A 176 25.99 14.75 9.05
C GLY A 176 25.59 13.70 8.01
N LEU A 177 24.35 13.19 8.06
CA LEU A 177 23.87 12.25 7.05
C LEU A 177 23.71 12.93 5.68
N LYS A 178 24.09 12.20 4.62
CA LYS A 178 23.94 12.68 3.25
C LYS A 178 22.46 12.80 2.87
N PRO A 179 22.07 13.81 2.05
CA PRO A 179 20.67 13.99 1.63
C PRO A 179 20.02 12.72 1.06
N PHE A 180 20.78 11.92 0.29
CA PHE A 180 20.30 10.67 -0.25
C PHE A 180 19.95 9.63 0.83
N THR A 181 20.78 9.49 1.87
CA THR A 181 20.49 8.59 3.00
C THR A 181 19.29 9.07 3.81
N ILE A 182 19.15 10.39 3.99
CA ILE A 182 17.98 10.99 4.64
C ILE A 182 16.72 10.68 3.82
N ALA A 183 16.80 10.81 2.48
CA ALA A 183 15.69 10.49 1.60
C ALA A 183 15.25 9.01 1.74
N LEU A 184 16.19 8.06 1.74
CA LEU A 184 15.88 6.63 1.90
C LEU A 184 15.21 6.34 3.25
N LEU A 185 15.73 6.91 4.34
CA LEU A 185 15.14 6.75 5.66
C LEU A 185 13.74 7.37 5.72
N ALA A 186 13.57 8.58 5.16
CA ALA A 186 12.28 9.24 5.13
C ALA A 186 11.26 8.46 4.30
N LEU A 187 11.63 7.94 3.12
CA LEU A 187 10.76 7.12 2.28
C LEU A 187 10.34 5.83 3.02
N GLY A 188 11.30 5.11 3.63
CA GLY A 188 11.01 3.88 4.36
C GLY A 188 10.13 4.12 5.59
N MET A 189 10.41 5.17 6.38
CA MET A 189 9.57 5.53 7.54
C MET A 189 8.17 5.96 7.13
N THR A 190 8.06 6.73 6.06
CA THR A 190 6.76 7.19 5.55
C THR A 190 5.93 6.02 5.06
N ASP A 191 6.53 5.08 4.30
CA ASP A 191 5.81 3.88 3.87
C ASP A 191 5.38 2.99 5.04
N LEU A 192 6.22 2.89 6.09
CA LEU A 192 5.83 2.16 7.31
C LEU A 192 4.63 2.83 8.01
N LEU A 193 4.58 4.17 8.06
CA LEU A 193 3.43 4.88 8.61
C LEU A 193 2.17 4.61 7.79
N PHE A 194 2.28 4.62 6.46
CA PHE A 194 1.15 4.28 5.58
C PHE A 194 0.76 2.80 5.65
N ALA A 195 1.69 1.90 6.00
CA ALA A 195 1.36 0.51 6.25
C ALA A 195 0.43 0.33 7.46
N LEU A 196 0.43 1.27 8.43
CA LEU A 196 -0.52 1.25 9.55
C LEU A 196 -1.97 1.43 9.09
N ASP A 197 -2.21 2.17 8.00
CA ASP A 197 -3.54 2.34 7.41
C ASP A 197 -3.90 1.18 6.47
N SER A 198 -2.95 0.74 5.64
CA SER A 198 -3.20 -0.25 4.60
C SER A 198 -3.37 -1.66 5.15
N ILE A 199 -2.66 -2.03 6.21
CA ILE A 199 -2.75 -3.37 6.80
C ILE A 199 -4.13 -3.64 7.39
N PRO A 200 -4.71 -2.78 8.25
CA PRO A 200 -6.10 -2.92 8.67
C PRO A 200 -7.08 -2.95 7.50
N ALA A 201 -6.87 -2.08 6.49
CA ALA A 201 -7.73 -2.00 5.33
C ALA A 201 -7.79 -3.33 4.56
N ILE A 202 -6.63 -3.96 4.29
CA ILE A 202 -6.61 -5.21 3.54
C ILE A 202 -7.11 -6.40 4.37
N PHE A 203 -6.84 -6.44 5.68
CA PHE A 203 -7.40 -7.46 6.56
C PHE A 203 -8.92 -7.32 6.76
N GLY A 204 -9.47 -6.12 6.58
CA GLY A 204 -10.91 -5.92 6.48
C GLY A 204 -11.55 -6.45 5.20
N LEU A 205 -10.75 -6.75 4.17
CA LEU A 205 -11.22 -7.33 2.91
C LEU A 205 -11.01 -8.84 2.87
N THR A 206 -9.90 -9.35 3.40
CA THR A 206 -9.55 -10.77 3.38
C THR A 206 -8.63 -11.15 4.54
N GLU A 207 -8.86 -12.33 5.11
CA GLU A 207 -7.98 -12.93 6.12
C GLU A 207 -6.89 -13.83 5.50
N ASN A 208 -6.98 -14.08 4.19
CA ASN A 208 -6.05 -14.93 3.49
C ASN A 208 -4.71 -14.22 3.25
N VAL A 209 -3.69 -14.57 4.04
CA VAL A 209 -2.34 -13.97 3.98
C VAL A 209 -1.72 -14.02 2.59
N TYR A 210 -1.99 -15.06 1.82
CA TYR A 210 -1.50 -15.17 0.45
C TYR A 210 -2.06 -14.05 -0.43
N ILE A 211 -3.36 -13.78 -0.31
CA ILE A 211 -4.02 -12.69 -1.03
C ILE A 211 -3.46 -11.35 -0.57
N VAL A 212 -3.33 -11.16 0.74
CA VAL A 212 -2.75 -9.93 1.32
C VAL A 212 -1.36 -9.66 0.77
N ILE A 213 -0.46 -10.65 0.81
CA ILE A 213 0.93 -10.50 0.35
C ILE A 213 0.99 -10.28 -1.16
N THR A 214 0.28 -11.09 -1.95
CA THR A 214 0.32 -10.97 -3.41
C THR A 214 -0.30 -9.65 -3.89
N ALA A 215 -1.43 -9.23 -3.34
CA ALA A 215 -2.05 -7.94 -3.66
C ALA A 215 -1.11 -6.76 -3.38
N ASN A 216 -0.42 -6.79 -2.23
CA ASN A 216 0.57 -5.78 -1.84
C ASN A 216 1.77 -5.75 -2.80
N ILE A 217 2.34 -6.91 -3.13
CA ILE A 217 3.48 -6.97 -4.06
C ILE A 217 3.09 -6.41 -5.42
N PHE A 218 1.94 -6.83 -5.98
CA PHE A 218 1.47 -6.31 -7.27
C PHE A 218 1.17 -4.82 -7.25
N ALA A 219 0.65 -4.29 -6.15
CA ALA A 219 0.42 -2.85 -5.99
C ALA A 219 1.74 -2.05 -5.98
N LEU A 220 2.77 -2.55 -5.30
CA LEU A 220 4.06 -1.89 -5.20
C LEU A 220 4.91 -1.96 -6.48
N MET A 221 4.77 -3.03 -7.29
CA MET A 221 5.58 -3.23 -8.49
C MET A 221 5.45 -2.10 -9.52
N GLY A 222 4.28 -1.48 -9.65
CA GLY A 222 4.03 -0.39 -10.60
C GLY A 222 4.39 1.01 -10.09
N LEU A 223 4.66 1.19 -8.79
CA LEU A 223 4.76 2.51 -8.16
C LEU A 223 5.89 3.38 -8.72
N ARG A 224 7.04 2.80 -9.04
CA ARG A 224 8.17 3.55 -9.61
C ARG A 224 7.80 4.23 -10.92
N GLN A 225 7.07 3.55 -11.78
CA GLN A 225 6.62 4.09 -13.07
C GLN A 225 5.55 5.15 -12.88
N LEU A 226 4.64 4.93 -11.93
CA LEU A 226 3.63 5.93 -11.56
C LEU A 226 4.25 7.22 -11.03
N TYR A 227 5.37 7.15 -10.29
CA TYR A 227 6.09 8.34 -9.85
C TYR A 227 6.42 9.29 -11.01
N PHE A 228 6.92 8.76 -12.14
CA PHE A 228 7.25 9.57 -13.31
C PHE A 228 6.01 10.10 -14.03
N LEU A 229 4.90 9.34 -13.99
CA LEU A 229 3.61 9.79 -14.53
C LEU A 229 2.99 10.91 -13.68
N ILE A 230 3.04 10.78 -12.37
CA ILE A 230 2.47 11.76 -11.43
C ILE A 230 3.18 13.10 -11.52
N GLY A 231 4.49 13.13 -11.73
CA GLY A 231 5.24 14.38 -11.89
C GLY A 231 4.67 15.31 -12.98
N GLY A 232 3.94 14.75 -13.97
CA GLY A 232 3.21 15.50 -15.00
C GLY A 232 1.73 15.73 -14.71
N LEU A 233 1.13 15.02 -13.74
CA LEU A 233 -0.32 15.05 -13.45
C LEU A 233 -0.67 15.67 -12.10
N MET A 234 0.29 16.05 -11.27
CA MET A 234 0.07 16.54 -9.88
C MET A 234 -1.00 17.64 -9.77
N THR A 235 -1.17 18.46 -10.80
CA THR A 235 -2.14 19.56 -10.77
C THR A 235 -3.59 19.14 -11.05
N ARG A 236 -3.85 17.88 -11.43
CA ARG A 236 -5.18 17.39 -11.85
C ARG A 236 -5.84 16.43 -10.87
N LEU A 237 -5.15 15.98 -9.83
CA LEU A 237 -5.58 14.87 -8.97
C LEU A 237 -6.22 15.33 -7.63
N VAL A 238 -6.98 16.42 -7.66
CA VAL A 238 -7.58 17.07 -6.48
C VAL A 238 -8.61 16.20 -5.73
N TYR A 239 -9.20 15.19 -6.36
CA TYR A 239 -10.30 14.39 -5.80
C TYR A 239 -9.90 13.02 -5.27
N ILE A 240 -8.66 12.59 -5.44
CA ILE A 240 -8.21 11.24 -5.01
C ILE A 240 -8.36 11.08 -3.50
N GLY A 241 -7.95 12.06 -2.69
CA GLY A 241 -8.07 11.99 -1.24
C GLY A 241 -9.51 11.78 -0.77
N LYS A 242 -10.51 12.43 -1.42
CA LYS A 242 -11.92 12.22 -1.09
C LYS A 242 -12.43 10.83 -1.45
N GLY A 243 -12.00 10.30 -2.60
CA GLY A 243 -12.32 8.92 -2.98
C GLY A 243 -11.74 7.90 -2.01
N LEU A 244 -10.47 8.09 -1.64
CA LEU A 244 -9.78 7.24 -0.69
C LEU A 244 -10.40 7.30 0.71
N SER A 245 -10.78 8.50 1.20
CA SER A 245 -11.47 8.64 2.49
C SER A 245 -12.78 7.85 2.54
N ALA A 246 -13.54 7.84 1.45
CA ALA A 246 -14.79 7.06 1.36
C ALA A 246 -14.52 5.54 1.43
N VAL A 247 -13.48 5.05 0.76
CA VAL A 247 -13.09 3.63 0.80
C VAL A 247 -12.64 3.24 2.22
N LEU A 248 -11.78 4.05 2.85
CA LEU A 248 -11.30 3.79 4.22
C LEU A 248 -12.44 3.83 5.25
N ALA A 249 -13.39 4.76 5.11
CA ALA A 249 -14.57 4.80 5.96
C ALA A 249 -15.40 3.51 5.82
N PHE A 250 -15.66 3.08 4.60
CA PHE A 250 -16.41 1.85 4.34
C PHE A 250 -15.72 0.61 4.96
N ILE A 251 -14.41 0.45 4.76
CA ILE A 251 -13.65 -0.66 5.32
C ILE A 251 -13.59 -0.56 6.86
N GLY A 252 -13.43 0.64 7.42
CA GLY A 252 -13.43 0.87 8.85
C GLY A 252 -14.77 0.45 9.50
N PHE A 253 -15.90 0.80 8.90
CA PHE A 253 -17.22 0.33 9.36
C PHE A 253 -17.36 -1.19 9.25
N LYS A 254 -16.89 -1.78 8.14
CA LYS A 254 -16.88 -3.23 7.96
C LYS A 254 -16.12 -3.93 9.09
N LEU A 255 -14.92 -3.45 9.44
CA LEU A 255 -14.12 -4.00 10.54
C LEU A 255 -14.82 -3.85 11.90
N LEU A 256 -15.48 -2.72 12.18
CA LEU A 256 -16.22 -2.55 13.40
C LEU A 256 -17.41 -3.53 13.50
N PHE A 257 -18.16 -3.73 12.42
CA PHE A 257 -19.22 -4.72 12.40
C PHE A 257 -18.69 -6.13 12.63
N HIS A 258 -17.59 -6.49 11.99
CA HIS A 258 -16.90 -7.76 12.22
C HIS A 258 -16.48 -7.91 13.71
N ALA A 259 -15.92 -6.85 14.30
CA ALA A 259 -15.51 -6.84 15.71
C ALA A 259 -16.70 -7.04 16.66
N PHE A 260 -17.86 -6.42 16.39
CA PHE A 260 -19.06 -6.63 17.20
C PHE A 260 -19.57 -8.07 17.13
N HIS A 261 -19.55 -8.69 15.94
CA HIS A 261 -19.90 -10.10 15.80
C HIS A 261 -18.93 -11.04 16.52
N ALA A 262 -17.64 -10.74 16.50
CA ALA A 262 -16.62 -11.53 17.21
C ALA A 262 -16.80 -11.53 18.74
N VAL A 263 -17.42 -10.48 19.30
CA VAL A 263 -17.74 -10.41 20.75
C VAL A 263 -19.23 -10.71 21.06
N ASP A 264 -19.92 -11.48 20.19
CA ASP A 264 -21.31 -11.90 20.32
C ASP A 264 -22.35 -10.74 20.45
N VAL A 265 -22.00 -9.54 19.98
CA VAL A 265 -22.94 -8.42 19.93
C VAL A 265 -23.56 -8.35 18.54
N HIS A 266 -24.77 -8.91 18.41
CA HIS A 266 -25.51 -8.95 17.12
C HIS A 266 -26.53 -7.82 16.98
N GLU A 267 -26.86 -7.12 18.07
CA GLU A 267 -27.78 -5.99 18.07
C GLU A 267 -27.27 -4.84 18.93
N ILE A 268 -27.40 -3.60 18.40
CA ILE A 268 -27.14 -2.38 19.14
C ILE A 268 -28.40 -1.50 19.06
N TYR A 269 -29.03 -1.22 20.20
CA TYR A 269 -30.26 -0.40 20.30
C TYR A 269 -31.39 -0.86 19.36
N GLY A 270 -31.58 -2.19 19.19
CA GLY A 270 -32.65 -2.75 18.34
C GLY A 270 -32.29 -2.74 16.82
N TRP A 271 -31.09 -2.38 16.47
CA TRP A 271 -30.56 -2.51 15.08
C TRP A 271 -29.73 -3.79 14.97
N HIS A 272 -30.16 -4.68 14.08
CA HIS A 272 -29.32 -5.84 13.70
C HIS A 272 -28.06 -5.38 13.00
N ILE A 273 -26.91 -5.81 13.51
CA ILE A 273 -25.61 -5.55 12.88
C ILE A 273 -25.51 -6.43 11.64
N PRO A 274 -25.28 -5.88 10.44
CA PRO A 274 -25.16 -6.67 9.21
C PRO A 274 -24.04 -7.71 9.32
N GLU A 275 -24.31 -8.94 8.89
CA GLU A 275 -23.25 -9.92 8.64
C GLU A 275 -22.45 -9.46 7.41
N VAL A 276 -21.11 -9.35 7.54
CA VAL A 276 -20.25 -8.71 6.54
C VAL A 276 -19.20 -9.70 6.01
#